data_10e4bbc62cb615e6e1bfa17e7312f131
#
_entry.id   10e4bbc62cb615e6e1bfa17e7312f131
#
_cell.length_a   1.000
_cell.length_b   1.000
_cell.length_c   1.000
_cell.angle_alpha   90.00
_cell.angle_beta   90.00
_cell.angle_gamma   90.00
#
_symmetry.space_group_name_H-M   'P 1'
#
loop_
_entity.id
_entity.type
_entity.pdbx_description
1 polymer ?
#
loop_
_entity_poly.entity_id
_entity_poly.type
_entity_poly.pdbx_seq_one_letter_code
_entity_poly.pdbx_strand_id
1 'polypeptide(L)'
;QLPSVGPGNLLGEIIRSGLVPTVCLNEIFRQAAQSLIVENAHHIISGEPLKKGGKTDDFFFLEADGDAAQKLVCDLVTTRLPRSYQFDPVKDIQVLCPTKLGPTGTQALNAELQAMLNPPRKGKPELQSAARVFRVGDKVMQVRNNYEITWQRIGGEQGVGAYNGDIGIVESIDVRSRSMVVRMDDRRLVYPAENLNELEIAYAITVHKSQGSEFPAVILPAA
;
A
#
# COMPACT_ATOMS: atom_id res chain seq x y z
N GLN A 1 17.93 -0.86 1.98
CA GLN A 1 17.53 0.48 1.56
C GLN A 1 17.30 0.52 0.06
N LEU A 2 16.21 1.14 -0.39
CA LEU A 2 15.94 1.29 -1.82
C LEU A 2 17.00 2.21 -2.46
N PRO A 3 17.37 1.98 -3.72
CA PRO A 3 18.28 2.87 -4.45
C PRO A 3 17.66 4.25 -4.61
N SER A 4 18.49 5.27 -4.83
CA SER A 4 18.02 6.64 -5.08
C SER A 4 17.12 6.69 -6.33
N VAL A 5 16.02 7.45 -6.27
CA VAL A 5 15.06 7.62 -7.37
C VAL A 5 15.64 8.53 -8.49
N GLY A 6 16.66 9.33 -8.19
CA GLY A 6 17.34 10.22 -9.11
C GLY A 6 18.70 9.67 -9.58
N PRO A 7 19.38 10.36 -10.51
CA PRO A 7 20.71 10.00 -10.92
C PRO A 7 21.71 10.13 -9.77
N GLY A 8 22.62 9.15 -9.67
CA GLY A 8 23.66 9.12 -8.63
C GLY A 8 23.28 8.26 -7.41
N ASN A 9 24.29 8.00 -6.57
CA ASN A 9 24.15 7.26 -5.32
C ASN A 9 24.81 8.03 -4.17
N LEU A 10 24.34 9.25 -3.93
CA LEU A 10 24.96 10.21 -3.01
C LEU A 10 25.20 9.61 -1.62
N LEU A 11 24.20 8.91 -1.04
CA LEU A 11 24.34 8.30 0.29
C LEU A 11 25.44 7.22 0.29
N GLY A 12 25.44 6.34 -0.70
CA GLY A 12 26.47 5.30 -0.82
C GLY A 12 27.86 5.88 -1.07
N GLU A 13 27.97 7.00 -1.77
CA GLU A 13 29.24 7.69 -2.01
C GLU A 13 29.74 8.38 -0.75
N ILE A 14 28.87 9.03 0.02
CA ILE A 14 29.22 9.64 1.32
C ILE A 14 29.72 8.57 2.29
N ILE A 15 29.01 7.42 2.40
CA ILE A 15 29.44 6.33 3.25
C ILE A 15 30.81 5.78 2.82
N ARG A 16 31.02 5.54 1.51
CA ARG A 16 32.28 5.03 0.98
C ARG A 16 33.45 6.01 1.10
N SER A 17 33.17 7.30 1.10
CA SER A 17 34.21 8.33 1.23
C SER A 17 34.90 8.30 2.59
N GLY A 18 34.25 7.78 3.64
CA GLY A 18 34.75 7.78 5.01
C GLY A 18 34.85 9.18 5.67
N LEU A 19 34.41 10.24 4.97
CA LEU A 19 34.48 11.62 5.47
C LEU A 19 33.45 11.92 6.55
N VAL A 20 32.36 11.15 6.60
CA VAL A 20 31.28 11.31 7.59
C VAL A 20 31.25 10.08 8.49
N PRO A 21 31.29 10.23 9.82
CA PRO A 21 31.11 9.12 10.75
C PRO A 21 29.81 8.39 10.46
N THR A 22 29.90 7.07 10.23
CA THR A 22 28.76 6.24 9.84
C THR A 22 28.56 5.12 10.83
N VAL A 23 27.33 4.94 11.31
CA VAL A 23 26.93 3.82 12.15
C VAL A 23 25.98 2.95 11.33
N CYS A 24 26.35 1.67 11.15
CA CYS A 24 25.50 0.67 10.50
C CYS A 24 24.80 -0.19 11.56
N LEU A 25 23.47 -0.24 11.52
CA LEU A 25 22.69 -1.11 12.38
C LEU A 25 22.56 -2.47 11.67
N ASN A 26 23.33 -3.46 12.12
CA ASN A 26 23.41 -4.78 11.51
C ASN A 26 22.75 -5.89 12.35
N GLU A 27 22.36 -5.57 13.58
CA GLU A 27 21.76 -6.56 14.48
C GLU A 27 20.23 -6.48 14.43
N ILE A 28 19.61 -7.65 14.27
CA ILE A 28 18.15 -7.81 14.33
C ILE A 28 17.80 -8.03 15.80
N PHE A 29 16.86 -7.25 16.31
CA PHE A 29 16.38 -7.45 17.69
C PHE A 29 15.84 -8.88 17.89
N ARG A 30 16.07 -9.43 19.07
CA ARG A 30 15.78 -10.83 19.46
C ARG A 30 14.35 -11.28 19.15
N GLN A 31 13.37 -10.39 19.19
CA GLN A 31 11.97 -10.69 18.84
C GLN A 31 11.76 -10.90 17.33
N ALA A 32 12.56 -10.26 16.50
CA ALA A 32 12.52 -10.43 15.05
C ALA A 32 13.40 -11.59 14.55
N ALA A 33 14.27 -12.12 15.39
CA ALA A 33 15.18 -13.22 15.03
C ALA A 33 14.48 -14.57 14.77
N GLN A 34 13.20 -14.70 15.14
CA GLN A 34 12.37 -15.89 14.86
C GLN A 34 11.40 -15.68 13.68
N SER A 35 11.41 -14.49 13.06
CA SER A 35 10.55 -14.15 11.93
C SER A 35 11.17 -14.65 10.62
N LEU A 36 10.46 -15.50 9.90
CA LEU A 36 10.86 -15.93 8.55
C LEU A 36 10.81 -14.78 7.54
N ILE A 37 10.00 -13.74 7.76
CA ILE A 37 10.00 -12.53 6.94
C ILE A 37 11.38 -11.88 7.01
N VAL A 38 11.92 -11.69 8.20
CA VAL A 38 13.23 -11.07 8.43
C VAL A 38 14.35 -11.94 7.89
N GLU A 39 14.31 -13.24 8.18
CA GLU A 39 15.32 -14.20 7.70
C GLU A 39 15.36 -14.24 6.18
N ASN A 40 14.19 -14.36 5.53
CA ASN A 40 14.09 -14.35 4.07
C ASN A 40 14.51 -13.03 3.45
N ALA A 41 14.29 -11.89 4.10
CA ALA A 41 14.81 -10.61 3.63
C ALA A 41 16.35 -10.60 3.57
N HIS A 42 17.03 -11.21 4.56
CA HIS A 42 18.49 -11.38 4.52
C HIS A 42 18.94 -12.36 3.44
N HIS A 43 18.25 -13.51 3.30
CA HIS A 43 18.52 -14.49 2.25
C HIS A 43 18.46 -13.85 0.85
N ILE A 44 17.42 -13.03 0.57
CA ILE A 44 17.30 -12.32 -0.71
C ILE A 44 18.52 -11.42 -0.97
N ILE A 45 18.95 -10.66 0.06
CA ILE A 45 20.10 -9.75 -0.08
C ILE A 45 21.40 -10.51 -0.28
N SER A 46 21.56 -11.67 0.39
CA SER A 46 22.75 -12.54 0.30
C SER A 46 22.74 -13.48 -0.91
N GLY A 47 21.65 -13.51 -1.69
CA GLY A 47 21.48 -14.44 -2.82
C GLY A 47 21.23 -15.89 -2.40
N GLU A 48 20.78 -16.09 -1.16
CA GLU A 48 20.46 -17.42 -0.61
C GLU A 48 19.01 -17.84 -0.95
N PRO A 49 18.69 -19.15 -0.99
CA PRO A 49 17.34 -19.63 -1.23
C PRO A 49 16.38 -19.22 -0.13
N LEU A 50 15.12 -18.91 -0.50
CA LEU A 50 14.06 -18.63 0.46
C LEU A 50 13.74 -19.86 1.32
N LYS A 51 13.57 -19.66 2.61
CA LYS A 51 12.98 -20.67 3.50
C LYS A 51 11.47 -20.66 3.36
N LYS A 52 10.89 -21.81 3.03
CA LYS A 52 9.43 -21.99 2.98
C LYS A 52 8.92 -22.17 4.41
N GLY A 53 7.95 -21.33 4.80
CA GLY A 53 7.32 -21.42 6.12
C GLY A 53 6.32 -22.56 6.25
N GLY A 54 6.05 -22.97 7.48
CA GLY A 54 4.96 -23.87 7.88
C GLY A 54 3.71 -23.10 8.31
N LYS A 55 2.74 -23.80 8.89
CA LYS A 55 1.43 -23.23 9.28
C LYS A 55 1.49 -22.20 10.40
N THR A 56 2.53 -22.21 11.21
CA THR A 56 2.71 -21.34 12.38
C THR A 56 3.65 -20.17 12.12
N ASP A 57 4.25 -20.12 10.93
CA ASP A 57 5.21 -19.09 10.57
C ASP A 57 4.52 -17.84 10.02
N ASP A 58 5.27 -16.76 9.93
CA ASP A 58 4.82 -15.46 9.44
C ASP A 58 5.09 -15.23 7.94
N PHE A 59 5.70 -16.22 7.25
CA PHE A 59 6.05 -16.14 5.83
C PHE A 59 5.54 -17.37 5.08
N PHE A 60 4.88 -17.13 3.94
CA PHE A 60 4.35 -18.17 3.06
C PHE A 60 4.78 -17.91 1.62
N PHE A 61 5.24 -18.94 0.93
CA PHE A 61 5.56 -18.88 -0.48
C PHE A 61 4.58 -19.73 -1.28
N LEU A 62 3.87 -19.11 -2.24
CA LEU A 62 2.89 -19.74 -3.10
C LEU A 62 3.30 -19.58 -4.56
N GLU A 63 3.35 -20.68 -5.31
CA GLU A 63 3.72 -20.70 -6.73
C GLU A 63 2.47 -20.52 -7.60
N ALA A 64 2.49 -19.50 -8.47
CA ALA A 64 1.45 -19.27 -9.47
C ALA A 64 2.00 -18.32 -10.56
N ASP A 65 1.53 -18.48 -11.79
CA ASP A 65 1.98 -17.68 -12.93
C ASP A 65 0.83 -16.89 -13.58
N GLY A 66 1.15 -15.73 -14.12
CA GLY A 66 0.26 -14.94 -14.97
C GLY A 66 -1.13 -14.69 -14.36
N ASP A 67 -2.17 -15.09 -15.08
CA ASP A 67 -3.58 -14.93 -14.64
C ASP A 67 -3.92 -15.76 -13.41
N ALA A 68 -3.24 -16.89 -13.20
CA ALA A 68 -3.43 -17.69 -11.99
C ALA A 68 -2.88 -16.96 -10.77
N ALA A 69 -1.77 -16.23 -10.89
CA ALA A 69 -1.23 -15.40 -9.82
C ALA A 69 -2.19 -14.25 -9.47
N GLN A 70 -2.78 -13.58 -10.46
CA GLN A 70 -3.79 -12.54 -10.23
C GLN A 70 -4.99 -13.08 -9.44
N LYS A 71 -5.56 -14.22 -9.88
CA LYS A 71 -6.69 -14.86 -9.20
C LYS A 71 -6.33 -15.29 -7.77
N LEU A 72 -5.12 -15.82 -7.57
CA LEU A 72 -4.62 -16.21 -6.26
C LEU A 72 -4.51 -15.00 -5.32
N VAL A 73 -3.96 -13.88 -5.78
CA VAL A 73 -3.89 -12.64 -5.00
C VAL A 73 -5.29 -12.17 -4.60
N CYS A 74 -6.22 -12.13 -5.54
CA CYS A 74 -7.60 -11.74 -5.25
C CYS A 74 -8.27 -12.68 -4.24
N ASP A 75 -8.10 -14.00 -4.36
CA ASP A 75 -8.65 -14.98 -3.42
C ASP A 75 -8.00 -14.87 -2.02
N LEU A 76 -6.70 -14.63 -1.95
CA LEU A 76 -6.01 -14.36 -0.67
C LEU A 76 -6.60 -13.14 0.03
N VAL A 77 -6.77 -12.02 -0.68
CA VAL A 77 -7.29 -10.77 -0.11
C VAL A 77 -8.75 -10.91 0.31
N THR A 78 -9.59 -11.50 -0.54
CA THR A 78 -11.05 -11.47 -0.33
C THR A 78 -11.59 -12.63 0.49
N THR A 79 -10.86 -13.75 0.54
CA THR A 79 -11.40 -15.01 1.09
C THR A 79 -10.46 -15.65 2.11
N ARG A 80 -9.23 -16.02 1.71
CA ARG A 80 -8.39 -16.90 2.54
C ARG A 80 -7.88 -16.21 3.79
N LEU A 81 -7.25 -15.03 3.67
CA LEU A 81 -6.72 -14.31 4.83
C LEU A 81 -7.82 -13.83 5.77
N PRO A 82 -8.94 -13.25 5.29
CA PRO A 82 -10.06 -12.91 6.16
C PRO A 82 -10.63 -14.12 6.94
N ARG A 83 -10.77 -15.28 6.29
CA ARG A 83 -11.29 -16.49 6.96
C ARG A 83 -10.30 -17.11 7.95
N SER A 84 -9.02 -17.12 7.61
CA SER A 84 -8.00 -17.82 8.41
C SER A 84 -7.51 -16.99 9.59
N TYR A 85 -7.41 -15.68 9.42
CA TYR A 85 -6.80 -14.76 10.40
C TYR A 85 -7.74 -13.67 10.87
N GLN A 86 -8.99 -13.64 10.37
CA GLN A 86 -9.99 -12.60 10.68
C GLN A 86 -9.55 -11.18 10.30
N PHE A 87 -8.67 -11.07 9.31
CA PHE A 87 -8.23 -9.78 8.78
C PHE A 87 -9.36 -9.07 8.01
N ASP A 88 -9.48 -7.77 8.22
CA ASP A 88 -10.27 -6.89 7.36
C ASP A 88 -9.54 -6.74 6.01
N PRO A 89 -10.16 -7.15 4.87
CA PRO A 89 -9.49 -7.14 3.58
C PRO A 89 -9.06 -5.73 3.10
N VAL A 90 -9.69 -4.69 3.62
CA VAL A 90 -9.39 -3.30 3.23
C VAL A 90 -8.36 -2.66 4.16
N LYS A 91 -8.46 -2.92 5.48
CA LYS A 91 -7.62 -2.27 6.48
C LYS A 91 -6.32 -3.02 6.75
N ASP A 92 -6.42 -4.36 6.88
CA ASP A 92 -5.33 -5.17 7.41
C ASP A 92 -4.45 -5.78 6.31
N ILE A 93 -4.96 -5.87 5.07
CA ILE A 93 -4.25 -6.51 3.97
C ILE A 93 -3.76 -5.45 2.98
N GLN A 94 -2.50 -5.54 2.58
CA GLN A 94 -1.92 -4.71 1.53
C GLN A 94 -1.24 -5.57 0.47
N VAL A 95 -1.60 -5.33 -0.80
CA VAL A 95 -0.88 -5.93 -1.92
C VAL A 95 0.23 -4.98 -2.37
N LEU A 96 1.47 -5.48 -2.46
CA LEU A 96 2.66 -4.74 -2.88
C LEU A 96 3.15 -5.26 -4.23
N CYS A 97 3.03 -4.46 -5.29
CA CYS A 97 3.41 -4.87 -6.64
C CYS A 97 4.77 -4.31 -7.03
N PRO A 98 5.64 -5.09 -7.69
CA PRO A 98 6.87 -4.58 -8.28
C PRO A 98 6.61 -3.59 -9.42
N THR A 99 5.50 -3.79 -10.15
CA THR A 99 5.16 -3.03 -11.37
C THR A 99 3.76 -2.42 -11.31
N LYS A 100 3.49 -1.48 -12.22
CA LYS A 100 2.16 -0.90 -12.41
C LYS A 100 1.33 -1.68 -13.44
N LEU A 101 1.99 -2.27 -14.44
CA LEU A 101 1.38 -2.94 -15.58
C LEU A 101 1.47 -4.47 -15.44
N GLY A 102 0.68 -5.18 -16.25
CA GLY A 102 0.60 -6.63 -16.22
C GLY A 102 -0.51 -7.16 -15.29
N PRO A 103 -0.78 -8.47 -15.32
CA PRO A 103 -1.88 -9.08 -14.55
C PRO A 103 -1.69 -8.96 -13.03
N THR A 104 -0.46 -8.95 -12.54
CA THR A 104 -0.09 -8.74 -11.13
C THR A 104 0.35 -7.30 -10.83
N GLY A 105 0.21 -6.39 -11.77
CA GLY A 105 0.49 -4.96 -11.58
C GLY A 105 -0.62 -4.23 -10.81
N THR A 106 -0.26 -3.07 -10.25
CA THR A 106 -1.22 -2.30 -9.42
C THR A 106 -2.48 -1.91 -10.16
N GLN A 107 -2.43 -1.66 -11.47
CA GLN A 107 -3.61 -1.25 -12.25
C GLN A 107 -4.64 -2.37 -12.34
N ALA A 108 -4.22 -3.56 -12.75
CA ALA A 108 -5.09 -4.72 -12.88
C ALA A 108 -5.64 -5.18 -11.53
N LEU A 109 -4.77 -5.31 -10.52
CA LEU A 109 -5.18 -5.74 -9.19
C LEU A 109 -6.10 -4.73 -8.50
N ASN A 110 -5.90 -3.43 -8.64
CA ASN A 110 -6.82 -2.44 -8.08
C ASN A 110 -8.20 -2.49 -8.73
N ALA A 111 -8.28 -2.72 -10.05
CA ALA A 111 -9.56 -2.85 -10.74
C ALA A 111 -10.35 -4.09 -10.24
N GLU A 112 -9.68 -5.26 -10.18
CA GLU A 112 -10.29 -6.50 -9.71
C GLU A 112 -10.67 -6.43 -8.22
N LEU A 113 -9.77 -5.97 -7.35
CA LEU A 113 -10.02 -5.88 -5.92
C LEU A 113 -11.13 -4.87 -5.60
N GLN A 114 -11.18 -3.72 -6.30
CA GLN A 114 -12.28 -2.78 -6.15
C GLN A 114 -13.61 -3.41 -6.57
N ALA A 115 -13.65 -4.15 -7.69
CA ALA A 115 -14.86 -4.83 -8.14
C ALA A 115 -15.35 -5.90 -7.17
N MET A 116 -14.44 -6.61 -6.52
CA MET A 116 -14.76 -7.67 -5.56
C MET A 116 -15.13 -7.13 -4.18
N LEU A 117 -14.35 -6.18 -3.64
CA LEU A 117 -14.50 -5.67 -2.27
C LEU A 117 -15.51 -4.54 -2.17
N ASN A 118 -15.60 -3.72 -3.21
CA ASN A 118 -16.43 -2.51 -3.23
C ASN A 118 -17.18 -2.33 -4.56
N PRO A 119 -18.03 -3.30 -4.96
CA PRO A 119 -18.77 -3.23 -6.21
C PRO A 119 -19.76 -2.04 -6.23
N PRO A 120 -20.11 -1.55 -7.43
CA PRO A 120 -21.16 -0.54 -7.58
C PRO A 120 -22.48 -1.06 -7.00
N ARG A 121 -23.22 -0.20 -6.32
CA ARG A 121 -24.55 -0.52 -5.76
C ARG A 121 -25.49 0.65 -5.96
N LYS A 122 -26.77 0.35 -6.27
CA LYS A 122 -27.81 1.38 -6.39
C LYS A 122 -27.88 2.25 -5.13
N GLY A 123 -27.79 3.58 -5.31
CA GLY A 123 -27.80 4.54 -4.20
C GLY A 123 -26.45 4.79 -3.54
N LYS A 124 -25.39 4.06 -3.90
CA LYS A 124 -24.04 4.33 -3.45
C LYS A 124 -23.40 5.40 -4.33
N PRO A 125 -22.98 6.55 -3.77
CA PRO A 125 -22.39 7.60 -4.57
C PRO A 125 -21.06 7.17 -5.17
N GLU A 126 -20.85 7.51 -6.44
CA GLU A 126 -19.61 7.33 -7.18
C GLU A 126 -19.14 8.66 -7.72
N LEU A 127 -17.85 8.87 -7.82
CA LEU A 127 -17.23 10.05 -8.38
C LEU A 127 -16.15 9.65 -9.38
N GLN A 128 -16.38 10.04 -10.64
CA GLN A 128 -15.41 9.78 -11.70
C GLN A 128 -14.39 10.93 -11.79
N SER A 129 -13.12 10.59 -11.81
CA SER A 129 -12.01 11.51 -12.07
C SER A 129 -11.05 10.86 -13.06
N ALA A 130 -10.95 11.43 -14.25
CA ALA A 130 -10.21 10.87 -15.39
C ALA A 130 -10.62 9.39 -15.66
N ALA A 131 -9.67 8.47 -15.62
CA ALA A 131 -9.90 7.03 -15.83
C ALA A 131 -10.29 6.27 -14.55
N ARG A 132 -10.46 6.95 -13.39
CA ARG A 132 -10.74 6.32 -12.09
C ARG A 132 -12.16 6.59 -11.64
N VAL A 133 -12.76 5.60 -11.00
CA VAL A 133 -14.05 5.73 -10.32
C VAL A 133 -13.81 5.51 -8.83
N PHE A 134 -14.14 6.50 -8.01
CA PHE A 134 -14.09 6.41 -6.56
C PHE A 134 -15.48 6.11 -6.00
N ARG A 135 -15.54 5.25 -4.98
CA ARG A 135 -16.75 4.87 -4.26
C ARG A 135 -16.56 5.04 -2.78
N VAL A 136 -17.60 5.36 -2.06
CA VAL A 136 -17.56 5.33 -0.58
C VAL A 136 -17.10 3.94 -0.11
N GLY A 137 -16.10 3.91 0.77
CA GLY A 137 -15.45 2.69 1.26
C GLY A 137 -14.23 2.23 0.45
N ASP A 138 -13.86 2.91 -0.65
CA ASP A 138 -12.61 2.61 -1.34
C ASP A 138 -11.39 2.96 -0.50
N LYS A 139 -10.38 2.11 -0.57
CA LYS A 139 -9.02 2.39 -0.09
C LYS A 139 -8.30 3.23 -1.14
N VAL A 140 -7.80 4.38 -0.72
CA VAL A 140 -7.11 5.34 -1.60
C VAL A 140 -5.79 5.78 -1.00
N MET A 141 -4.90 6.29 -1.84
CA MET A 141 -3.60 6.82 -1.42
C MET A 141 -3.34 8.15 -2.11
N GLN A 142 -2.83 9.11 -1.34
CA GLN A 142 -2.26 10.36 -1.84
C GLN A 142 -0.98 10.07 -2.63
N VAL A 143 -0.87 10.60 -3.86
CA VAL A 143 0.24 10.27 -4.75
C VAL A 143 1.23 11.41 -4.99
N ARG A 144 0.98 12.55 -4.36
CA ARG A 144 1.90 13.71 -4.33
C ARG A 144 1.66 14.52 -3.05
N ASN A 145 2.63 15.32 -2.64
CA ASN A 145 2.42 16.23 -1.52
C ASN A 145 1.48 17.35 -1.94
N ASN A 146 0.52 17.67 -1.09
CA ASN A 146 -0.33 18.85 -1.19
C ASN A 146 -0.43 19.50 0.19
N TYR A 147 0.13 20.68 0.32
CA TYR A 147 0.21 21.42 1.58
C TYR A 147 -1.02 22.30 1.87
N GLU A 148 -1.98 22.32 0.95
CA GLU A 148 -3.19 23.16 1.03
C GLU A 148 -4.45 22.39 1.38
N ILE A 149 -4.45 21.06 1.22
CA ILE A 149 -5.60 20.20 1.59
C ILE A 149 -5.87 20.35 3.08
N THR A 150 -7.09 20.79 3.40
CA THR A 150 -7.52 20.96 4.79
C THR A 150 -7.95 19.62 5.40
N TRP A 151 -7.62 19.45 6.67
CA TRP A 151 -8.08 18.30 7.45
C TRP A 151 -8.61 18.72 8.81
N GLN A 152 -9.47 17.87 9.36
CA GLN A 152 -10.02 18.00 10.70
C GLN A 152 -9.97 16.65 11.42
N ARG A 153 -9.54 16.64 12.69
CA ARG A 153 -9.64 15.49 13.59
C ARG A 153 -10.97 15.45 14.30
N ILE A 154 -11.35 14.26 14.79
CA ILE A 154 -12.57 14.06 15.57
C ILE A 154 -12.60 14.96 16.82
N GLY A 155 -11.44 15.28 17.40
CA GLY A 155 -11.30 16.21 18.55
C GLY A 155 -11.43 17.69 18.25
N GLY A 156 -11.70 18.07 16.97
CA GLY A 156 -11.88 19.46 16.54
C GLY A 156 -10.58 20.18 16.10
N GLU A 157 -9.43 19.54 16.26
CA GLU A 157 -8.15 20.05 15.72
C GLU A 157 -8.23 20.13 14.20
N GLN A 158 -7.73 21.21 13.63
CA GLN A 158 -7.70 21.47 12.18
C GLN A 158 -6.27 21.77 11.73
N GLY A 159 -5.98 21.45 10.49
CA GLY A 159 -4.71 21.76 9.87
C GLY A 159 -4.76 21.58 8.36
N VAL A 160 -3.59 21.63 7.75
CA VAL A 160 -3.41 21.48 6.30
C VAL A 160 -2.33 20.44 6.01
N GLY A 161 -2.38 19.85 4.83
CA GLY A 161 -1.37 18.94 4.31
C GLY A 161 -1.85 17.49 4.17
N ALA A 162 -1.63 16.96 2.96
CA ALA A 162 -1.71 15.56 2.61
C ALA A 162 -0.40 15.17 1.91
N TYR A 163 0.18 14.04 2.29
CA TYR A 163 1.52 13.69 1.85
C TYR A 163 1.52 12.44 0.95
N ASN A 164 2.47 12.40 0.03
CA ASN A 164 2.66 11.26 -0.84
C ASN A 164 2.89 9.98 -0.02
N GLY A 165 2.01 8.98 -0.21
CA GLY A 165 1.99 7.74 0.55
C GLY A 165 0.93 7.69 1.66
N ASP A 166 0.29 8.81 2.02
CA ASP A 166 -0.83 8.79 2.98
C ASP A 166 -1.97 7.92 2.43
N ILE A 167 -2.37 6.91 3.19
CA ILE A 167 -3.45 5.97 2.83
C ILE A 167 -4.70 6.28 3.65
N GLY A 168 -5.86 6.21 3.00
CA GLY A 168 -7.15 6.45 3.65
C GLY A 168 -8.30 5.68 3.02
N ILE A 169 -9.46 5.87 3.62
CA ILE A 169 -10.73 5.31 3.16
C ILE A 169 -11.68 6.45 2.77
N VAL A 170 -12.31 6.33 1.61
CA VAL A 170 -13.35 7.27 1.18
C VAL A 170 -14.53 7.17 2.12
N GLU A 171 -14.78 8.21 2.91
CA GLU A 171 -15.84 8.25 3.92
C GLU A 171 -17.16 8.74 3.33
N SER A 172 -17.11 9.76 2.47
CA SER A 172 -18.29 10.30 1.81
C SER A 172 -17.94 10.93 0.45
N ILE A 173 -18.93 11.00 -0.41
CA ILE A 173 -18.85 11.64 -1.72
C ILE A 173 -20.07 12.56 -1.89
N ASP A 174 -19.85 13.82 -2.20
CA ASP A 174 -20.85 14.75 -2.69
C ASP A 174 -20.74 14.86 -4.22
N VAL A 175 -21.69 14.25 -4.91
CA VAL A 175 -21.73 14.24 -6.38
C VAL A 175 -22.04 15.63 -6.95
N ARG A 176 -22.78 16.48 -6.20
CA ARG A 176 -23.19 17.82 -6.68
C ARG A 176 -21.99 18.78 -6.69
N SER A 177 -21.26 18.84 -5.58
CA SER A 177 -20.04 19.67 -5.47
C SER A 177 -18.82 18.98 -6.08
N ARG A 178 -18.95 17.70 -6.51
CA ARG A 178 -17.86 16.86 -6.99
C ARG A 178 -16.68 16.81 -6.00
N SER A 179 -17.00 16.69 -4.73
CA SER A 179 -16.01 16.59 -3.65
C SER A 179 -16.10 15.27 -2.92
N MET A 180 -15.03 14.92 -2.21
CA MET A 180 -14.90 13.67 -1.49
C MET A 180 -14.22 13.91 -0.15
N VAL A 181 -14.69 13.23 0.90
CA VAL A 181 -14.02 13.18 2.19
C VAL A 181 -13.29 11.85 2.32
N VAL A 182 -12.00 11.93 2.58
CA VAL A 182 -11.15 10.77 2.84
C VAL A 182 -10.69 10.79 4.28
N ARG A 183 -10.89 9.68 4.99
CA ARG A 183 -10.37 9.49 6.34
C ARG A 183 -9.01 8.81 6.27
N MET A 184 -7.96 9.55 6.66
CA MET A 184 -6.58 9.08 6.78
C MET A 184 -6.21 9.08 8.26
N ASP A 185 -6.06 7.90 8.85
CA ASP A 185 -5.94 7.71 10.30
C ASP A 185 -7.08 8.39 11.08
N ASP A 186 -6.77 9.39 11.91
CA ASP A 186 -7.71 10.19 12.69
C ASP A 186 -8.12 11.51 12.01
N ARG A 187 -7.61 11.78 10.78
CA ARG A 187 -7.86 13.00 10.01
C ARG A 187 -8.90 12.76 8.93
N ARG A 188 -9.83 13.69 8.78
CA ARG A 188 -10.78 13.79 7.65
C ARG A 188 -10.31 14.88 6.71
N LEU A 189 -9.93 14.51 5.51
CA LEU A 189 -9.44 15.40 4.47
C LEU A 189 -10.52 15.64 3.44
N VAL A 190 -10.72 16.89 3.03
CA VAL A 190 -11.71 17.26 2.00
C VAL A 190 -11.00 17.46 0.67
N TYR A 191 -11.36 16.66 -0.31
CA TYR A 191 -10.82 16.71 -1.67
C TYR A 191 -11.85 17.33 -2.62
N PRO A 192 -11.66 18.58 -3.07
CA PRO A 192 -12.46 19.16 -4.14
C PRO A 192 -12.11 18.51 -5.49
N ALA A 193 -12.91 18.78 -6.51
CA ALA A 193 -12.81 18.16 -7.83
C ALA A 193 -11.42 18.24 -8.47
N GLU A 194 -10.75 19.38 -8.33
CA GLU A 194 -9.42 19.65 -8.88
C GLU A 194 -8.32 18.80 -8.25
N ASN A 195 -8.48 18.35 -6.99
CA ASN A 195 -7.49 17.56 -6.26
C ASN A 195 -7.73 16.04 -6.32
N LEU A 196 -8.82 15.58 -6.93
CA LEU A 196 -9.11 14.14 -7.05
C LEU A 196 -8.05 13.37 -7.87
N ASN A 197 -7.34 14.06 -8.76
CA ASN A 197 -6.23 13.46 -9.53
C ASN A 197 -4.99 13.15 -8.67
N GLU A 198 -4.95 13.65 -7.44
CA GLU A 198 -3.90 13.38 -6.46
C GLU A 198 -4.12 12.09 -5.67
N LEU A 199 -5.28 11.44 -5.88
CA LEU A 199 -5.63 10.17 -5.24
C LEU A 199 -5.57 9.02 -6.24
N GLU A 200 -5.11 7.88 -5.81
CA GLU A 200 -5.17 6.59 -6.52
C GLU A 200 -5.88 5.55 -5.66
N ILE A 201 -6.58 4.59 -6.31
CA ILE A 201 -7.09 3.38 -5.64
C ILE A 201 -5.89 2.60 -5.10
N ALA A 202 -5.96 2.11 -3.88
CA ALA A 202 -4.80 1.63 -3.12
C ALA A 202 -4.99 0.25 -2.44
N TYR A 203 -5.84 -0.62 -2.96
CA TYR A 203 -5.85 -2.03 -2.55
C TYR A 203 -4.52 -2.71 -2.89
N ALA A 204 -3.92 -2.32 -4.02
CA ALA A 204 -2.57 -2.67 -4.44
C ALA A 204 -1.75 -1.40 -4.70
N ILE A 205 -0.55 -1.33 -4.14
CA ILE A 205 0.40 -0.22 -4.31
C ILE A 205 1.75 -0.75 -4.77
N THR A 206 2.63 0.12 -5.28
CA THR A 206 3.98 -0.31 -5.61
C THR A 206 4.84 -0.45 -4.35
N VAL A 207 5.81 -1.37 -4.37
CA VAL A 207 6.77 -1.57 -3.27
C VAL A 207 7.42 -0.25 -2.84
N HIS A 208 7.78 0.64 -3.78
CA HIS A 208 8.34 1.95 -3.47
C HIS A 208 7.42 2.82 -2.62
N LYS A 209 6.11 2.76 -2.88
CA LYS A 209 5.12 3.58 -2.17
C LYS A 209 4.76 3.04 -0.78
N SER A 210 5.12 1.79 -0.48
CA SER A 210 4.93 1.19 0.84
C SER A 210 6.06 1.50 1.82
N GLN A 211 7.13 2.14 1.35
CA GLN A 211 8.30 2.44 2.19
C GLN A 211 7.90 3.33 3.38
N GLY A 212 8.22 2.87 4.58
CA GLY A 212 7.85 3.55 5.84
C GLY A 212 6.46 3.22 6.36
N SER A 213 5.71 2.35 5.68
CA SER A 213 4.40 1.86 6.13
C SER A 213 4.52 0.44 6.70
N GLU A 214 3.62 0.11 7.62
CA GLU A 214 3.48 -1.22 8.21
C GLU A 214 2.06 -1.74 8.00
N PHE A 215 1.92 -3.03 7.69
CA PHE A 215 0.64 -3.68 7.47
C PHE A 215 0.58 -5.02 8.19
N PRO A 216 -0.57 -5.39 8.81
CA PRO A 216 -0.73 -6.69 9.48
C PRO A 216 -0.50 -7.88 8.54
N ALA A 217 -0.91 -7.77 7.28
CA ALA A 217 -0.68 -8.78 6.26
C ALA A 217 -0.26 -8.14 4.93
N VAL A 218 0.77 -8.71 4.30
CA VAL A 218 1.29 -8.27 3.01
C VAL A 218 1.26 -9.41 2.01
N ILE A 219 0.79 -9.12 0.80
CA ILE A 219 0.88 -10.03 -0.35
C ILE A 219 1.82 -9.39 -1.37
N LEU A 220 2.90 -10.09 -1.72
CA LEU A 220 3.90 -9.64 -2.68
C LEU A 220 3.92 -10.57 -3.91
N PRO A 221 3.20 -10.24 -4.99
CA PRO A 221 3.32 -10.98 -6.24
C PRO A 221 4.67 -10.64 -6.91
N ALA A 222 5.64 -11.55 -6.76
CA ALA A 222 6.99 -11.43 -7.32
C ALA A 222 7.04 -12.18 -8.67
N ALA A 223 6.46 -11.58 -9.72
CA ALA A 223 6.48 -12.14 -11.07
C ALA A 223 7.14 -11.15 -12.04
#